data_504751c942fa0007cb2d52a832bd3398
#
_entry.id   504751c942fa0007cb2d52a832bd3398
#
_cell.length_a   1.000
_cell.length_b   1.000
_cell.length_c   1.000
_cell.angle_alpha   90.00
_cell.angle_beta   90.00
_cell.angle_gamma   90.00
#
_symmetry.space_group_name_H-M   'P 1'
#
loop_
_entity.id
_entity.type
_entity.pdbx_description
1 polymer ?
#
loop_
_entity_poly.entity_id
_entity_poly.type
_entity_poly.pdbx_seq_one_letter_code
_entity_poly.pdbx_strand_id
1 'polypeptide(L)'
;YNIQDDPDSKSNSVLEMLRKVPLVTVDGEDNIKVNGSSSFKVYVNGKPNNMMSNNPKEVLKSMPANTIKYIEVITSPGAKYDAEGVGGILNIVTVGSGFEGYTATFSGRASNMGLGGGAYATIKQGKLTLTGNYNYSYNNQPTSYSDSYREDYNSTDQKYLESTNESDYSGQFQHGNVEASYEIDTLRLITMSVGMYGGGNDNESKGNTDMWNEARDAK
;
A
#
# COMPACT_ATOMS: atom_id res chain seq x y z
N TYR A 1 13.66 -19.39 11.00
CA TYR A 1 14.12 -18.70 12.21
C TYR A 1 13.19 -19.04 13.38
N ASN A 2 13.74 -19.57 14.42
CA ASN A 2 12.99 -19.96 15.63
C ASN A 2 12.83 -18.73 16.55
N ILE A 3 11.62 -18.22 16.67
CA ILE A 3 11.31 -17.04 17.50
C ILE A 3 11.10 -17.46 18.97
N GLN A 4 10.55 -18.64 19.19
CA GLN A 4 10.21 -19.11 20.54
C GLN A 4 11.44 -19.19 21.46
N ASP A 5 12.62 -19.49 20.89
CA ASP A 5 13.87 -19.63 21.64
C ASP A 5 14.65 -18.30 21.74
N ASP A 6 14.18 -17.25 21.08
CA ASP A 6 14.82 -15.92 21.13
C ASP A 6 14.30 -15.13 22.35
N PRO A 7 15.17 -14.69 23.27
CA PRO A 7 14.76 -13.92 24.45
C PRO A 7 13.99 -12.64 24.13
N ASP A 8 14.30 -11.99 22.99
CA ASP A 8 13.68 -10.74 22.56
C ASP A 8 12.22 -10.93 22.13
N SER A 9 11.79 -12.17 21.87
CA SER A 9 10.40 -12.48 21.53
C SER A 9 9.40 -12.08 22.62
N LYS A 10 9.86 -11.94 23.87
CA LYS A 10 9.00 -11.61 25.01
C LYS A 10 8.53 -10.15 25.01
N SER A 11 9.30 -9.26 24.40
CA SER A 11 9.06 -7.83 24.44
C SER A 11 8.84 -7.18 23.07
N ASN A 12 9.25 -7.86 21.99
CA ASN A 12 9.22 -7.32 20.64
C ASN A 12 7.96 -7.73 19.88
N SER A 13 7.65 -6.95 18.85
CA SER A 13 6.66 -7.31 17.83
C SER A 13 7.24 -8.30 16.82
N VAL A 14 6.36 -8.95 16.05
CA VAL A 14 6.79 -9.83 14.94
C VAL A 14 7.61 -9.03 13.91
N LEU A 15 7.23 -7.80 13.64
CA LEU A 15 7.97 -6.94 12.70
C LEU A 15 9.42 -6.71 13.13
N GLU A 16 9.65 -6.47 14.42
CA GLU A 16 11.01 -6.30 14.95
C GLU A 16 11.81 -7.59 14.86
N MET A 17 11.19 -8.74 15.13
CA MET A 17 11.84 -10.04 14.99
C MET A 17 12.18 -10.38 13.54
N LEU A 18 11.43 -9.87 12.55
CA LEU A 18 11.75 -10.05 11.12
C LEU A 18 13.14 -9.51 10.75
N ARG A 19 13.66 -8.51 11.46
CA ARG A 19 15.03 -8.00 11.24
C ARG A 19 16.11 -9.04 11.50
N LYS A 20 15.80 -10.09 12.25
CA LYS A 20 16.69 -11.21 12.55
C LYS A 20 16.50 -12.41 11.62
N VAL A 21 15.43 -12.40 10.81
CA VAL A 21 15.10 -13.54 9.94
C VAL A 21 15.97 -13.48 8.67
N PRO A 22 16.72 -14.54 8.34
CA PRO A 22 17.49 -14.59 7.09
C PRO A 22 16.61 -14.35 5.86
N LEU A 23 17.15 -13.65 4.85
CA LEU A 23 16.46 -13.31 3.59
C LEU A 23 15.28 -12.33 3.76
N VAL A 24 15.06 -11.79 4.93
CA VAL A 24 14.10 -10.72 5.19
C VAL A 24 14.87 -9.44 5.52
N THR A 25 14.48 -8.33 4.92
CA THR A 25 14.99 -7.01 5.28
C THR A 25 13.83 -6.11 5.65
N VAL A 26 14.00 -5.36 6.73
CA VAL A 26 13.06 -4.34 7.19
C VAL A 26 13.84 -3.03 7.27
N ASP A 27 13.46 -2.05 6.47
CA ASP A 27 14.13 -0.74 6.43
C ASP A 27 13.75 0.16 7.61
N GLY A 28 14.28 1.38 7.62
CA GLY A 28 14.00 2.36 8.68
C GLY A 28 12.57 2.89 8.69
N GLU A 29 11.84 2.71 7.59
CA GLU A 29 10.43 3.07 7.45
C GLU A 29 9.49 1.87 7.66
N ASP A 30 10.02 0.75 8.17
CA ASP A 30 9.31 -0.50 8.39
C ASP A 30 8.81 -1.19 7.11
N ASN A 31 9.38 -0.89 5.94
CA ASN A 31 9.04 -1.63 4.72
C ASN A 31 9.76 -2.97 4.71
N ILE A 32 9.01 -4.00 4.36
CA ILE A 32 9.48 -5.39 4.39
C ILE A 32 9.82 -5.85 2.98
N LYS A 33 10.97 -6.49 2.82
CA LYS A 33 11.35 -7.22 1.59
C LYS A 33 11.70 -8.66 1.95
N VAL A 34 11.22 -9.58 1.15
CA VAL A 34 11.50 -11.01 1.27
C VAL A 34 12.28 -11.45 0.05
N ASN A 35 13.46 -12.03 0.27
CA ASN A 35 14.39 -12.41 -0.81
C ASN A 35 14.67 -11.26 -1.79
N GLY A 36 14.80 -10.03 -1.26
CA GLY A 36 15.05 -8.82 -2.05
C GLY A 36 13.82 -8.23 -2.74
N SER A 37 12.66 -8.89 -2.71
CA SER A 37 11.43 -8.43 -3.34
C SER A 37 10.47 -7.83 -2.32
N SER A 38 9.83 -6.71 -2.67
CA SER A 38 8.71 -6.12 -1.93
C SER A 38 7.37 -6.81 -2.23
N SER A 39 7.32 -7.63 -3.29
CA SER A 39 6.16 -8.45 -3.63
C SER A 39 6.32 -9.84 -3.01
N PHE A 40 5.62 -10.11 -1.93
CA PHE A 40 5.62 -11.40 -1.24
C PHE A 40 4.23 -11.69 -0.69
N LYS A 41 3.96 -12.96 -0.41
CA LYS A 41 2.73 -13.38 0.27
C LYS A 41 3.04 -13.80 1.70
N VAL A 42 2.10 -13.53 2.61
CA VAL A 42 2.18 -13.99 4.00
C VAL A 42 1.23 -15.16 4.21
N TYR A 43 1.78 -16.20 4.77
CA TYR A 43 1.05 -17.39 5.19
C TYR A 43 1.07 -17.49 6.71
N VAL A 44 0.02 -18.04 7.29
CA VAL A 44 -0.05 -18.34 8.71
C VAL A 44 -0.39 -19.83 8.86
N ASN A 45 0.49 -20.57 9.52
CA ASN A 45 0.37 -22.02 9.68
C ASN A 45 0.17 -22.75 8.33
N GLY A 46 0.89 -22.31 7.29
CA GLY A 46 0.83 -22.88 5.94
C GLY A 46 -0.41 -22.50 5.11
N LYS A 47 -1.26 -21.59 5.60
CA LYS A 47 -2.42 -21.07 4.87
C LYS A 47 -2.19 -19.63 4.43
N PRO A 48 -2.64 -19.23 3.22
CA PRO A 48 -2.53 -17.85 2.78
C PRO A 48 -3.33 -16.94 3.70
N ASN A 49 -2.74 -15.79 4.03
CA ASN A 49 -3.39 -14.77 4.83
C ASN A 49 -3.39 -13.46 4.04
N ASN A 50 -4.53 -13.15 3.42
CA ASN A 50 -4.67 -11.97 2.56
C ASN A 50 -4.54 -10.67 3.36
N MET A 51 -5.00 -10.65 4.59
CA MET A 51 -4.87 -9.51 5.50
C MET A 51 -3.41 -9.13 5.72
N MET A 52 -2.59 -10.13 6.11
CA MET A 52 -1.16 -9.90 6.33
C MET A 52 -0.40 -9.68 5.02
N SER A 53 -0.84 -10.26 3.92
CA SER A 53 -0.23 -10.04 2.60
C SER A 53 -0.47 -8.64 2.07
N ASN A 54 -1.65 -8.07 2.31
CA ASN A 54 -2.01 -6.73 1.83
C ASN A 54 -1.46 -5.60 2.72
N ASN A 55 -1.35 -5.84 4.02
CA ASN A 55 -0.87 -4.85 5.00
C ASN A 55 0.13 -5.47 5.99
N PRO A 56 1.25 -6.03 5.50
CA PRO A 56 2.17 -6.77 6.34
C PRO A 56 2.79 -5.94 7.45
N LYS A 57 3.15 -4.70 7.16
CA LYS A 57 3.76 -3.77 8.12
C LYS A 57 2.89 -3.57 9.35
N GLU A 58 1.65 -3.12 9.16
CA GLU A 58 0.75 -2.74 10.25
C GLU A 58 0.36 -3.94 11.10
N VAL A 59 0.07 -5.06 10.44
CA VAL A 59 -0.33 -6.29 11.15
C VAL A 59 0.83 -6.88 11.94
N LEU A 60 2.01 -7.02 11.34
CA LEU A 60 3.15 -7.63 11.99
C LEU A 60 3.76 -6.74 13.09
N LYS A 61 3.58 -5.42 12.97
CA LYS A 61 3.95 -4.46 14.04
C LYS A 61 3.07 -4.58 15.27
N SER A 62 1.77 -4.85 15.08
CA SER A 62 0.81 -5.02 16.18
C SER A 62 0.83 -6.41 16.81
N MET A 63 1.46 -7.38 16.16
CA MET A 63 1.47 -8.76 16.58
C MET A 63 2.62 -9.04 17.56
N PRO A 64 2.34 -9.50 18.80
CA PRO A 64 3.38 -9.85 19.75
C PRO A 64 4.20 -11.07 19.29
N ALA A 65 5.52 -10.98 19.36
CA ALA A 65 6.38 -12.05 18.86
C ALA A 65 6.29 -13.35 19.68
N ASN A 66 5.91 -13.27 20.95
CA ASN A 66 5.73 -14.45 21.82
C ASN A 66 4.57 -15.36 21.40
N THR A 67 3.71 -14.90 20.48
CA THR A 67 2.65 -15.72 19.87
C THR A 67 3.15 -16.57 18.70
N ILE A 68 4.41 -16.37 18.28
CA ILE A 68 5.01 -17.04 17.13
C ILE A 68 5.98 -18.13 17.60
N LYS A 69 5.88 -19.28 16.98
CA LYS A 69 6.83 -20.38 17.19
C LYS A 69 8.08 -20.19 16.35
N TYR A 70 7.90 -20.04 15.03
CA TYR A 70 8.99 -19.78 14.10
C TYR A 70 8.47 -19.09 12.82
N ILE A 71 9.38 -18.52 12.07
CA ILE A 71 9.14 -17.92 10.75
C ILE A 71 9.97 -18.65 9.70
N GLU A 72 9.31 -19.06 8.60
CA GLU A 72 9.93 -19.67 7.44
C GLU A 72 9.89 -18.71 6.27
N VAL A 73 11.01 -18.61 5.55
CA VAL A 73 11.09 -17.92 4.26
C VAL A 73 11.17 -18.96 3.16
N ILE A 74 10.15 -18.98 2.30
CA ILE A 74 10.06 -19.93 1.18
C ILE A 74 10.36 -19.15 -0.09
N THR A 75 11.57 -19.34 -0.63
CA THR A 75 12.06 -18.61 -1.82
C THR A 75 11.71 -19.28 -3.14
N SER A 76 11.38 -20.56 -3.10
CA SER A 76 10.98 -21.34 -4.28
C SER A 76 9.68 -22.08 -3.98
N PRO A 77 8.55 -21.36 -3.93
CA PRO A 77 7.27 -21.97 -3.63
C PRO A 77 6.89 -22.94 -4.77
N GLY A 78 6.74 -24.22 -4.40
CA GLY A 78 6.25 -25.24 -5.34
C GLY A 78 4.74 -25.13 -5.54
N ALA A 79 4.17 -26.08 -6.31
CA ALA A 79 2.74 -26.14 -6.64
C ALA A 79 1.78 -26.19 -5.43
N LYS A 80 2.30 -26.44 -4.24
CA LYS A 80 1.53 -26.38 -2.98
C LYS A 80 1.08 -24.97 -2.61
N TYR A 81 1.81 -23.96 -3.08
CA TYR A 81 1.59 -22.58 -2.72
C TYR A 81 1.12 -21.79 -3.95
N ASP A 82 0.03 -21.04 -3.80
CA ASP A 82 -0.40 -20.08 -4.81
C ASP A 82 0.47 -18.82 -4.69
N ALA A 83 1.66 -18.87 -5.29
CA ALA A 83 2.69 -17.84 -5.17
C ALA A 83 3.18 -17.35 -6.53
N GLU A 84 2.35 -17.43 -7.56
CA GLU A 84 2.69 -16.93 -8.88
C GLU A 84 2.96 -15.41 -8.85
N GLY A 85 4.08 -15.01 -9.42
CA GLY A 85 4.46 -13.60 -9.55
C GLY A 85 5.01 -12.93 -8.29
N VAL A 86 5.33 -13.67 -7.20
CA VAL A 86 5.93 -13.11 -5.99
C VAL A 86 7.36 -13.60 -5.75
N GLY A 87 8.17 -12.76 -5.08
CA GLY A 87 9.57 -13.06 -4.76
C GLY A 87 9.76 -14.10 -3.66
N GLY A 88 8.68 -14.48 -2.95
CA GLY A 88 8.72 -15.47 -1.90
C GLY A 88 7.49 -15.47 -1.01
N ILE A 89 7.47 -16.40 -0.07
CA ILE A 89 6.44 -16.52 0.95
C ILE A 89 7.06 -16.38 2.32
N LEU A 90 6.44 -15.58 3.17
CA LEU A 90 6.73 -15.49 4.58
C LEU A 90 5.69 -16.33 5.34
N ASN A 91 6.07 -17.53 5.78
CA ASN A 91 5.17 -18.39 6.55
C ASN A 91 5.43 -18.23 8.05
N ILE A 92 4.43 -17.71 8.75
CA ILE A 92 4.46 -17.47 10.19
C ILE A 92 3.75 -18.63 10.89
N VAL A 93 4.49 -19.37 11.69
CA VAL A 93 3.94 -20.48 12.45
C VAL A 93 3.73 -20.05 13.89
N THR A 94 2.48 -20.12 14.35
CA THR A 94 2.07 -19.65 15.67
C THR A 94 2.18 -20.74 16.75
N VAL A 95 2.26 -20.30 18.00
CA VAL A 95 2.19 -21.20 19.15
C VAL A 95 0.71 -21.52 19.41
N GLY A 96 0.34 -22.80 19.43
CA GLY A 96 -1.03 -23.25 19.70
C GLY A 96 -1.99 -23.08 18.49
N SER A 97 -3.27 -22.85 18.74
CA SER A 97 -4.32 -22.75 17.72
C SER A 97 -4.30 -21.46 16.89
N GLY A 98 -3.26 -20.63 17.06
CA GLY A 98 -3.11 -19.37 16.34
C GLY A 98 -3.47 -18.15 17.18
N PHE A 99 -3.18 -16.98 16.61
CA PHE A 99 -3.53 -15.70 17.23
C PHE A 99 -5.06 -15.52 17.23
N GLU A 100 -5.60 -15.24 18.40
CA GLU A 100 -6.98 -14.77 18.56
C GLU A 100 -6.96 -13.38 19.20
N GLY A 101 -7.87 -12.52 18.77
CA GLY A 101 -7.93 -11.17 19.27
C GLY A 101 -8.40 -10.17 18.23
N TYR A 102 -8.18 -8.92 18.53
CA TYR A 102 -8.48 -7.83 17.63
C TYR A 102 -7.29 -6.88 17.50
N THR A 103 -7.21 -6.26 16.35
CA THR A 103 -6.23 -5.20 16.07
C THR A 103 -6.94 -4.07 15.36
N ALA A 104 -6.66 -2.83 15.73
CA ALA A 104 -7.14 -1.67 15.00
C ALA A 104 -5.99 -0.66 14.86
N THR A 105 -5.86 -0.09 13.67
CA THR A 105 -4.89 0.93 13.35
C THR A 105 -5.61 2.11 12.71
N PHE A 106 -5.28 3.31 13.18
CA PHE A 106 -5.75 4.56 12.60
C PHE A 106 -4.55 5.34 12.12
N SER A 107 -4.65 5.88 10.93
CA SER A 107 -3.61 6.72 10.34
C SER A 107 -4.21 8.05 9.88
N GLY A 108 -3.42 9.11 10.00
CA GLY A 108 -3.80 10.42 9.51
C GLY A 108 -2.59 11.15 8.96
N ARG A 109 -2.79 11.93 7.92
CA ARG A 109 -1.79 12.83 7.36
C ARG A 109 -2.44 14.15 7.02
N ALA A 110 -1.71 15.22 7.23
CA ALA A 110 -2.11 16.56 6.82
C ALA A 110 -0.89 17.30 6.30
N SER A 111 -1.05 18.02 5.21
CA SER A 111 -0.02 18.85 4.59
C SER A 111 -0.68 20.07 3.95
N ASN A 112 0.12 20.99 3.47
CA ASN A 112 -0.35 22.11 2.64
C ASN A 112 -0.91 21.66 1.28
N MET A 113 -0.69 20.41 0.88
CA MET A 113 -1.15 19.84 -0.38
C MET A 113 -2.34 18.88 -0.19
N GLY A 114 -2.88 18.76 1.02
CA GLY A 114 -4.04 17.92 1.25
C GLY A 114 -4.05 17.21 2.60
N LEU A 115 -5.06 16.42 2.79
CA LEU A 115 -5.27 15.62 3.99
C LEU A 115 -5.67 14.19 3.63
N GLY A 116 -5.45 13.27 4.54
CA GLY A 116 -5.87 11.90 4.35
C GLY A 116 -5.89 11.15 5.67
N GLY A 117 -6.61 10.07 5.67
CA GLY A 117 -6.69 9.20 6.84
C GLY A 117 -7.14 7.81 6.47
N GLY A 118 -6.84 6.87 7.34
CA GLY A 118 -7.22 5.50 7.17
C GLY A 118 -7.55 4.84 8.49
N ALA A 119 -8.41 3.85 8.40
CA ALA A 119 -8.72 2.94 9.48
C ALA A 119 -8.55 1.51 8.97
N TYR A 120 -7.95 0.69 9.79
CA TYR A 120 -7.78 -0.73 9.56
C TYR A 120 -8.15 -1.48 10.83
N ALA A 121 -8.92 -2.53 10.72
CA ALA A 121 -9.25 -3.37 11.85
C ALA A 121 -9.33 -4.83 11.43
N THR A 122 -8.91 -5.71 12.33
CA THR A 122 -9.13 -7.15 12.20
C THR A 122 -9.55 -7.74 13.53
N ILE A 123 -10.40 -8.75 13.44
CA ILE A 123 -10.87 -9.54 14.57
C ILE A 123 -10.71 -11.00 14.16
N LYS A 124 -10.00 -11.78 14.97
CA LYS A 124 -9.94 -13.23 14.84
C LYS A 124 -10.50 -13.89 16.09
N GLN A 125 -11.51 -14.70 15.90
CA GLN A 125 -12.14 -15.49 16.96
C GLN A 125 -12.36 -16.93 16.46
N GLY A 126 -11.63 -17.86 17.03
CA GLY A 126 -11.66 -19.25 16.59
C GLY A 126 -11.32 -19.40 15.10
N LYS A 127 -12.27 -19.90 14.34
CA LYS A 127 -12.15 -20.15 12.90
C LYS A 127 -12.49 -18.96 12.02
N LEU A 128 -13.05 -17.89 12.58
CA LEU A 128 -13.49 -16.71 11.86
C LEU A 128 -12.48 -15.58 11.98
N THR A 129 -12.11 -15.01 10.86
CA THR A 129 -11.35 -13.76 10.77
C THR A 129 -12.17 -12.75 9.99
N LEU A 130 -12.35 -11.56 10.56
CA LEU A 130 -12.97 -10.41 9.92
C LEU A 130 -11.94 -9.31 9.81
N THR A 131 -11.81 -8.74 8.62
CA THR A 131 -10.90 -7.63 8.35
C THR A 131 -11.65 -6.51 7.63
N GLY A 132 -11.41 -5.29 8.05
CA GLY A 132 -11.94 -4.13 7.38
C GLY A 132 -10.85 -3.07 7.22
N ASN A 133 -10.85 -2.38 6.10
CA ASN A 133 -10.06 -1.18 5.91
C ASN A 133 -10.87 -0.10 5.20
N TYR A 134 -10.54 1.13 5.51
CA TYR A 134 -11.07 2.31 4.85
C TYR A 134 -9.99 3.36 4.76
N ASN A 135 -9.84 3.98 3.60
CA ASN A 135 -8.91 5.08 3.38
C ASN A 135 -9.61 6.20 2.63
N TYR A 136 -9.30 7.41 3.07
CA TYR A 136 -9.72 8.65 2.43
C TYR A 136 -8.49 9.52 2.16
N SER A 137 -8.45 10.13 1.00
CA SER A 137 -7.43 11.13 0.67
C SER A 137 -8.07 12.30 -0.09
N TYR A 138 -7.69 13.48 0.29
CA TYR A 138 -7.95 14.73 -0.41
C TYR A 138 -6.61 15.35 -0.76
N ASN A 139 -6.44 15.67 -2.02
CA ASN A 139 -5.26 16.36 -2.54
C ASN A 139 -5.69 17.69 -3.13
N ASN A 140 -4.95 18.75 -2.80
CA ASN A 140 -5.11 20.09 -3.35
C ASN A 140 -3.71 20.55 -3.75
N GLN A 141 -3.44 20.52 -5.04
CA GLN A 141 -2.13 20.91 -5.55
C GLN A 141 -2.05 22.43 -5.64
N PRO A 142 -0.90 23.03 -5.34
CA PRO A 142 -0.68 24.44 -5.62
C PRO A 142 -0.87 24.70 -7.11
N THR A 143 -1.37 25.90 -7.42
CA THR A 143 -1.49 26.38 -8.80
C THR A 143 -0.20 26.14 -9.58
N SER A 144 -0.32 25.43 -10.69
CA SER A 144 0.79 25.17 -11.60
C SER A 144 0.79 26.19 -12.73
N TYR A 145 1.94 26.80 -12.99
CA TYR A 145 2.14 27.72 -14.09
C TYR A 145 3.03 27.08 -15.13
N SER A 146 2.64 27.20 -16.39
CA SER A 146 3.40 26.71 -17.52
C SER A 146 3.44 27.74 -18.61
N ASP A 147 4.64 28.16 -18.99
CA ASP A 147 4.89 29.06 -20.11
C ASP A 147 5.55 28.28 -21.24
N SER A 148 5.05 28.44 -22.44
CA SER A 148 5.63 27.85 -23.64
C SER A 148 5.83 28.87 -24.73
N TYR A 149 6.96 28.78 -25.38
CA TYR A 149 7.32 29.60 -26.52
C TYR A 149 7.63 28.72 -27.72
N ARG A 150 7.04 29.03 -28.87
CA ARG A 150 7.32 28.34 -30.12
C ARG A 150 7.63 29.36 -31.22
N GLU A 151 8.69 29.11 -31.98
CA GLU A 151 9.03 29.80 -33.18
C GLU A 151 8.87 28.90 -34.39
N ASP A 152 8.10 29.34 -35.40
CA ASP A 152 7.92 28.62 -36.66
C ASP A 152 8.74 29.30 -37.76
N TYR A 153 9.83 28.66 -38.15
CA TYR A 153 10.76 29.17 -39.15
C TYR A 153 10.21 29.14 -40.56
N ASN A 154 9.12 28.43 -40.80
CA ASN A 154 8.48 28.32 -42.12
C ASN A 154 7.27 29.26 -42.29
N SER A 155 6.90 29.98 -41.25
CA SER A 155 5.75 30.93 -41.27
C SER A 155 6.22 32.34 -41.01
N THR A 156 5.74 33.27 -41.83
CA THR A 156 5.93 34.72 -41.63
C THR A 156 4.78 35.36 -40.88
N ASP A 157 3.58 34.78 -40.98
CA ASP A 157 2.34 35.30 -40.44
C ASP A 157 2.01 34.85 -39.02
N GLN A 158 2.48 33.68 -38.65
CA GLN A 158 2.33 33.06 -37.31
C GLN A 158 3.68 32.54 -36.83
N LYS A 159 4.66 33.45 -36.83
CA LYS A 159 6.06 33.06 -36.55
C LYS A 159 6.30 32.77 -35.10
N TYR A 160 5.71 33.54 -34.22
CA TYR A 160 5.91 33.42 -32.78
C TYR A 160 4.59 33.08 -32.08
N LEU A 161 4.62 32.11 -31.23
CA LEU A 161 3.49 31.71 -30.38
C LEU A 161 4.01 31.63 -28.94
N GLU A 162 3.37 32.37 -28.08
CA GLU A 162 3.61 32.36 -26.65
C GLU A 162 2.31 31.92 -25.96
N SER A 163 2.39 30.93 -25.12
CA SER A 163 1.25 30.41 -24.39
C SER A 163 1.58 30.32 -22.90
N THR A 164 0.75 30.96 -22.11
CA THR A 164 0.78 30.85 -20.65
C THR A 164 -0.41 30.03 -20.19
N ASN A 165 -0.19 29.09 -19.29
CA ASN A 165 -1.26 28.27 -18.73
C ASN A 165 -1.14 28.24 -17.21
N GLU A 166 -2.25 28.46 -16.54
CA GLU A 166 -2.45 28.34 -15.10
C GLU A 166 -3.42 27.19 -14.86
N SER A 167 -3.06 26.25 -13.99
CA SER A 167 -3.87 25.07 -13.72
C SER A 167 -3.95 24.81 -12.23
N ASP A 168 -5.18 24.71 -11.74
CA ASP A 168 -5.54 24.32 -10.39
C ASP A 168 -6.11 22.90 -10.40
N TYR A 169 -5.62 22.07 -9.49
CA TYR A 169 -6.09 20.70 -9.35
C TYR A 169 -6.46 20.38 -7.90
N SER A 170 -7.67 19.90 -7.71
CA SER A 170 -8.07 19.27 -6.45
C SER A 170 -8.78 17.93 -6.70
N GLY A 171 -8.59 17.00 -5.79
CA GLY A 171 -9.22 15.70 -5.94
C GLY A 171 -9.37 14.97 -4.62
N GLN A 172 -10.41 14.16 -4.54
CA GLN A 172 -10.64 13.27 -3.41
C GLN A 172 -10.79 11.84 -3.90
N PHE A 173 -10.27 10.92 -3.10
CA PHE A 173 -10.39 9.50 -3.35
C PHE A 173 -10.65 8.76 -2.05
N GLN A 174 -11.52 7.79 -2.10
CA GLN A 174 -11.82 6.91 -0.99
C GLN A 174 -11.91 5.47 -1.46
N HIS A 175 -11.45 4.57 -0.65
CA HIS A 175 -11.64 3.13 -0.85
C HIS A 175 -11.78 2.42 0.47
N GLY A 176 -12.55 1.36 0.46
CA GLY A 176 -12.73 0.48 1.60
C GLY A 176 -12.91 -0.95 1.17
N ASN A 177 -12.54 -1.88 2.02
CA ASN A 177 -12.72 -3.30 1.83
C ASN A 177 -13.08 -3.97 3.14
N VAL A 178 -13.97 -4.95 3.07
CA VAL A 178 -14.29 -5.86 4.17
C VAL A 178 -14.09 -7.28 3.68
N GLU A 179 -13.34 -8.05 4.43
CA GLU A 179 -13.05 -9.46 4.16
C GLU A 179 -13.45 -10.32 5.35
N ALA A 180 -14.12 -11.43 5.07
CA ALA A 180 -14.43 -12.47 6.02
C ALA A 180 -13.79 -13.77 5.59
N SER A 181 -12.99 -14.38 6.46
CA SER A 181 -12.32 -15.67 6.22
C SER A 181 -12.74 -16.68 7.28
N TYR A 182 -13.19 -17.85 6.85
CA TYR A 182 -13.60 -18.92 7.73
C TYR A 182 -12.79 -20.20 7.48
N GLU A 183 -12.10 -20.66 8.51
CA GLU A 183 -11.33 -21.91 8.49
C GLU A 183 -12.24 -23.11 8.72
N ILE A 184 -12.60 -23.84 7.65
CA ILE A 184 -13.43 -25.06 7.77
C ILE A 184 -12.65 -26.11 8.59
N ASP A 185 -11.42 -26.35 8.18
CA ASP A 185 -10.47 -27.26 8.83
C ASP A 185 -9.02 -26.81 8.58
N THR A 186 -8.04 -27.64 8.93
CA THR A 186 -6.62 -27.34 8.78
C THR A 186 -6.15 -27.16 7.33
N LEU A 187 -6.94 -27.60 6.35
CA LEU A 187 -6.60 -27.58 4.93
C LEU A 187 -7.49 -26.65 4.09
N ARG A 188 -8.69 -26.29 4.59
CA ARG A 188 -9.70 -25.56 3.82
C ARG A 188 -10.07 -24.25 4.47
N LEU A 189 -10.02 -23.20 3.68
CA LEU A 189 -10.38 -21.83 4.03
C LEU A 189 -11.41 -21.32 3.01
N ILE A 190 -12.46 -20.65 3.47
CA ILE A 190 -13.37 -19.87 2.63
C ILE A 190 -13.11 -18.40 2.94
N THR A 191 -12.91 -17.60 1.91
CA THR A 191 -12.76 -16.15 2.03
C THR A 191 -13.78 -15.46 1.13
N MET A 192 -14.45 -14.45 1.67
CA MET A 192 -15.34 -13.57 0.94
C MET A 192 -14.91 -12.13 1.20
N SER A 193 -14.79 -11.34 0.14
CA SER A 193 -14.45 -9.92 0.27
C SER A 193 -15.39 -9.04 -0.55
N VAL A 194 -15.66 -7.86 -0.02
CA VAL A 194 -16.43 -6.81 -0.68
C VAL A 194 -15.68 -5.51 -0.55
N GLY A 195 -15.41 -4.87 -1.68
CA GLY A 195 -14.73 -3.58 -1.74
C GLY A 195 -15.60 -2.50 -2.36
N MET A 196 -15.37 -1.27 -1.92
CA MET A 196 -15.93 -0.08 -2.52
C MET A 196 -14.82 0.95 -2.77
N TYR A 197 -14.98 1.72 -3.81
CA TYR A 197 -14.13 2.86 -4.08
C TYR A 197 -14.95 3.98 -4.70
N GLY A 198 -14.49 5.21 -4.54
CA GLY A 198 -15.12 6.37 -5.12
C GLY A 198 -14.19 7.56 -5.04
N GLY A 199 -14.40 8.52 -5.92
CA GLY A 199 -13.62 9.74 -5.94
C GLY A 199 -14.13 10.70 -6.98
N GLY A 200 -13.62 11.91 -6.92
CA GLY A 200 -13.84 12.96 -7.89
C GLY A 200 -12.67 13.91 -7.89
N ASN A 201 -12.48 14.58 -8.98
CA ASN A 201 -11.47 15.62 -9.13
C ASN A 201 -12.03 16.81 -9.89
N ASP A 202 -11.55 17.98 -9.51
CA ASP A 202 -11.76 19.25 -10.21
C ASP A 202 -10.43 19.71 -10.77
N ASN A 203 -10.45 20.10 -12.04
CA ASN A 203 -9.30 20.67 -12.72
C ASN A 203 -9.75 21.91 -13.46
N GLU A 204 -9.29 23.07 -13.01
CA GLU A 204 -9.51 24.33 -13.67
C GLU A 204 -8.23 24.77 -14.36
N SER A 205 -8.30 25.01 -15.66
CA SER A 205 -7.15 25.47 -16.44
C SER A 205 -7.52 26.71 -17.20
N LYS A 206 -6.70 27.76 -17.05
CA LYS A 206 -6.83 29.06 -17.74
C LYS A 206 -5.57 29.28 -18.54
N GLY A 207 -5.71 29.35 -19.86
CA GLY A 207 -4.60 29.60 -20.75
C GLY A 207 -4.84 30.83 -21.61
N ASN A 208 -3.78 31.60 -21.87
CA ASN A 208 -3.72 32.63 -22.86
C ASN A 208 -2.69 32.26 -23.92
N THR A 209 -3.04 32.47 -25.18
CA THR A 209 -2.13 32.20 -26.28
C THR A 209 -2.09 33.41 -27.19
N ASP A 210 -0.93 33.97 -27.29
CA ASP A 210 -0.67 35.12 -28.15
C ASP A 210 0.17 34.70 -29.36
N MET A 211 -0.20 35.19 -30.53
CA MET A 211 0.53 34.90 -31.77
C MET A 211 0.98 36.22 -32.40
N TRP A 212 2.18 36.19 -32.93
CA TRP A 212 2.74 37.35 -33.65
C TRP A 212 3.32 36.94 -35.00
N ASN A 213 3.30 37.86 -35.91
CA ASN A 213 3.98 37.77 -37.20
C ASN A 213 5.49 38.04 -37.05
N GLU A 214 6.24 38.00 -38.13
CA GLU A 214 7.67 38.28 -38.16
C GLU A 214 8.03 39.68 -37.65
N ALA A 215 7.15 40.69 -37.85
CA ALA A 215 7.31 42.05 -37.35
C ALA A 215 6.97 42.22 -35.85
N ARG A 216 6.52 41.12 -35.18
CA ARG A 216 5.99 41.10 -33.82
C ARG A 216 4.77 41.94 -33.56
N ASP A 217 3.95 42.13 -34.59
CA ASP A 217 2.61 42.72 -34.44
C ASP A 217 1.64 41.62 -34.02
N ALA A 218 0.85 41.87 -32.95
CA ALA A 218 -0.16 40.93 -32.48
C ALA A 218 -1.27 40.73 -33.53
N LYS A 219 -1.70 39.47 -33.68
CA LYS A 219 -2.85 39.09 -34.50
C LYS A 219 -3.99 38.56 -33.66
#